data_ad22d6b4e4b52b2ae602aa2a906d909e
#
_entry.id   ad22d6b4e4b52b2ae602aa2a906d909e
#
_cell.length_a   1.000
_cell.length_b   1.000
_cell.length_c   1.000
_cell.angle_alpha   90.00
_cell.angle_beta   90.00
_cell.angle_gamma   90.00
#
_symmetry.space_group_name_H-M   'P 1'
#
loop_
_entity.id
_entity.type
_entity.pdbx_description
1 polymer ?
#
loop_
_entity_poly.entity_id
_entity_poly.type
_entity_poly.pdbx_seq_one_letter_code
_entity_poly.pdbx_strand_id
1 'polypeptide(L)'
;MSTHPTSFAEWQNYPSTLDPIHVSWLKNAKKSKTPFAVADIEGVEISHKKFLTGVLLFSKKIETYSPENNVGLLLPSSGGGAIASIAILSLGKTLVNLNFTAGKKALQSAAKQAEVKHIYTSRKFLDKMLERGMDFKSYFPDSKLLMLEDIR
;
A
#
# COMPACT_ATOMS: atom_id res chain seq x y z
N MET A 1 3.79 -31.67 8.62
CA MET A 1 5.10 -31.09 8.31
C MET A 1 4.88 -29.68 7.82
N SER A 2 5.62 -28.70 8.34
CA SER A 2 5.54 -27.29 7.87
C SER A 2 5.99 -27.24 6.42
N THR A 3 5.18 -26.68 5.54
CA THR A 3 5.49 -26.49 4.12
C THR A 3 6.25 -25.20 3.85
N HIS A 4 6.60 -24.47 4.90
CA HIS A 4 7.31 -23.19 4.80
C HIS A 4 8.76 -23.31 5.23
N PRO A 5 9.68 -22.64 4.51
CA PRO A 5 11.09 -22.60 4.88
C PRO A 5 11.27 -21.99 6.28
N THR A 6 12.20 -22.54 7.03
CA THR A 6 12.49 -22.15 8.42
C THR A 6 13.83 -21.42 8.54
N SER A 7 14.63 -21.43 7.48
CA SER A 7 15.94 -20.75 7.44
C SER A 7 16.11 -19.87 6.21
N PHE A 8 17.03 -18.91 6.26
CA PHE A 8 17.34 -18.04 5.11
C PHE A 8 17.85 -18.84 3.90
N ALA A 9 18.65 -19.89 4.14
CA ALA A 9 19.15 -20.77 3.08
C ALA A 9 18.02 -21.55 2.38
N GLU A 10 17.01 -22.00 3.15
CA GLU A 10 15.82 -22.64 2.60
C GLU A 10 14.98 -21.64 1.78
N TRP A 11 14.88 -20.38 2.22
CA TRP A 11 14.18 -19.33 1.46
C TRP A 11 14.84 -19.03 0.12
N GLN A 12 16.18 -19.05 0.04
CA GLN A 12 16.90 -18.85 -1.23
C GLN A 12 16.61 -19.96 -2.25
N ASN A 13 16.34 -21.17 -1.78
CA ASN A 13 16.05 -22.33 -2.61
C ASN A 13 14.55 -22.64 -2.71
N TYR A 14 13.70 -21.80 -2.09
CA TYR A 14 12.26 -21.99 -2.14
C TYR A 14 11.75 -21.80 -3.58
N PRO A 15 10.95 -22.74 -4.13
CA PRO A 15 10.52 -22.63 -5.51
C PRO A 15 9.81 -21.32 -5.77
N SER A 16 10.18 -20.62 -6.83
CA SER A 16 9.55 -19.38 -7.31
C SER A 16 8.10 -19.56 -7.82
N THR A 17 7.46 -20.66 -7.42
CA THR A 17 6.09 -21.03 -7.79
C THR A 17 5.02 -20.35 -6.94
N LEU A 18 5.43 -19.51 -5.98
CA LEU A 18 4.47 -18.73 -5.18
C LEU A 18 3.84 -17.64 -6.02
N ASP A 19 2.53 -17.60 -6.01
CA ASP A 19 1.82 -16.48 -6.61
C ASP A 19 2.20 -15.16 -5.93
N PRO A 20 2.31 -14.06 -6.67
CA PRO A 20 2.37 -12.73 -6.10
C PRO A 20 1.21 -12.49 -5.12
N ILE A 21 1.43 -11.65 -4.10
CA ILE A 21 0.46 -11.45 -3.02
C ILE A 21 -0.94 -11.06 -3.51
N HIS A 22 -1.04 -10.22 -4.54
CA HIS A 22 -2.31 -9.81 -5.13
C HIS A 22 -3.04 -10.96 -5.83
N VAL A 23 -2.30 -11.90 -6.45
CA VAL A 23 -2.86 -13.11 -7.07
C VAL A 23 -3.33 -14.08 -6.00
N SER A 24 -2.50 -14.33 -4.99
CA SER A 24 -2.83 -15.18 -3.85
C SER A 24 -4.07 -14.65 -3.11
N TRP A 25 -4.14 -13.32 -2.88
CA TRP A 25 -5.30 -12.70 -2.29
C TRP A 25 -6.55 -12.95 -3.13
N LEU A 26 -6.51 -12.73 -4.45
CA LEU A 26 -7.66 -12.92 -5.33
C LEU A 26 -8.15 -14.36 -5.36
N LYS A 27 -7.23 -15.34 -5.40
CA LYS A 27 -7.56 -16.77 -5.34
C LYS A 27 -8.25 -17.13 -4.02
N ASN A 28 -7.75 -16.58 -2.90
CA ASN A 28 -8.31 -16.82 -1.58
C ASN A 28 -9.66 -16.12 -1.38
N ALA A 29 -9.81 -14.90 -1.87
CA ALA A 29 -11.07 -14.15 -1.79
C ALA A 29 -12.25 -14.89 -2.43
N LYS A 30 -12.01 -15.62 -3.54
CA LYS A 30 -13.03 -16.46 -4.20
C LYS A 30 -13.47 -17.66 -3.37
N LYS A 31 -12.63 -18.14 -2.46
CA LYS A 31 -12.88 -19.33 -1.61
C LYS A 31 -13.25 -18.96 -0.18
N SER A 32 -13.07 -17.70 0.19
CA SER A 32 -13.26 -17.23 1.56
C SER A 32 -14.73 -17.33 1.98
N LYS A 33 -14.93 -17.81 3.20
CA LYS A 33 -16.24 -17.83 3.87
C LYS A 33 -16.44 -16.60 4.78
N THR A 34 -15.41 -15.74 4.92
CA THR A 34 -15.52 -14.52 5.72
C THR A 34 -16.32 -13.46 4.95
N PRO A 35 -17.17 -12.66 5.63
CA PRO A 35 -18.00 -11.65 4.96
C PRO A 35 -17.19 -10.47 4.44
N PHE A 36 -15.99 -10.22 4.98
CA PHE A 36 -15.15 -9.08 4.65
C PHE A 36 -13.70 -9.48 4.37
N ALA A 37 -13.06 -8.69 3.51
CA ALA A 37 -11.65 -8.83 3.14
C ALA A 37 -10.74 -8.15 4.15
N VAL A 38 -11.18 -7.02 4.70
CA VAL A 38 -10.45 -6.19 5.66
C VAL A 38 -11.42 -5.66 6.69
N ALA A 39 -11.00 -5.71 7.95
CA ALA A 39 -11.58 -4.95 9.04
C ALA A 39 -10.46 -4.15 9.71
N ASP A 40 -10.68 -2.87 10.00
CA ASP A 40 -9.68 -2.03 10.65
C ASP A 40 -10.10 -1.64 12.07
N ILE A 41 -9.18 -1.02 12.80
CA ILE A 41 -9.42 -0.62 14.19
C ILE A 41 -10.45 0.51 14.36
N GLU A 42 -10.78 1.22 13.29
CA GLU A 42 -11.85 2.23 13.28
C GLU A 42 -13.24 1.61 13.04
N GLY A 43 -13.32 0.29 12.96
CA GLY A 43 -14.57 -0.46 12.76
C GLY A 43 -15.05 -0.50 11.31
N VAL A 44 -14.18 -0.14 10.37
CA VAL A 44 -14.52 -0.21 8.94
C VAL A 44 -14.37 -1.64 8.45
N GLU A 45 -15.47 -2.23 7.99
CA GLU A 45 -15.50 -3.55 7.37
C GLU A 45 -15.71 -3.43 5.86
N ILE A 46 -14.78 -3.99 5.09
CA ILE A 46 -14.81 -3.94 3.63
C ILE A 46 -15.00 -5.35 3.09
N SER A 47 -16.15 -5.59 2.44
CA SER A 47 -16.40 -6.88 1.80
C SER A 47 -15.43 -7.17 0.67
N HIS A 48 -15.22 -8.45 0.33
CA HIS A 48 -14.35 -8.85 -0.79
C HIS A 48 -14.70 -8.16 -2.10
N LYS A 49 -16.00 -7.99 -2.38
CA LYS A 49 -16.48 -7.29 -3.59
C LYS A 49 -16.08 -5.81 -3.57
N LYS A 50 -16.34 -5.10 -2.46
CA LYS A 50 -15.96 -3.68 -2.32
C LYS A 50 -14.44 -3.50 -2.40
N PHE A 51 -13.70 -4.39 -1.76
CA PHE A 51 -12.23 -4.35 -1.78
C PHE A 51 -11.71 -4.52 -3.21
N LEU A 52 -12.18 -5.53 -3.96
CA LEU A 52 -11.80 -5.75 -5.35
C LEU A 52 -12.16 -4.55 -6.24
N THR A 53 -13.37 -4.00 -6.07
CA THR A 53 -13.78 -2.79 -6.80
C THR A 53 -12.83 -1.63 -6.51
N GLY A 54 -12.48 -1.41 -5.24
CA GLY A 54 -11.51 -0.40 -4.83
C GLY A 54 -10.13 -0.61 -5.47
N VAL A 55 -9.63 -1.84 -5.45
CA VAL A 55 -8.36 -2.20 -6.10
C VAL A 55 -8.38 -1.85 -7.60
N LEU A 56 -9.41 -2.25 -8.32
CA LEU A 56 -9.52 -2.01 -9.77
C LEU A 56 -9.61 -0.51 -10.10
N LEU A 57 -10.42 0.24 -9.37
CA LEU A 57 -10.55 1.68 -9.57
C LEU A 57 -9.23 2.39 -9.26
N PHE A 58 -8.58 2.01 -8.16
CA PHE A 58 -7.32 2.62 -7.76
C PHE A 58 -6.17 2.27 -8.71
N SER A 59 -6.09 1.03 -9.18
CA SER A 59 -5.11 0.61 -10.20
C SER A 59 -5.18 1.51 -11.44
N LYS A 60 -6.39 1.75 -11.96
CA LYS A 60 -6.59 2.62 -13.12
C LYS A 60 -6.08 4.05 -12.90
N LYS A 61 -6.22 4.57 -11.68
CA LYS A 61 -5.70 5.90 -11.33
C LYS A 61 -4.18 5.92 -11.19
N ILE A 62 -3.60 4.87 -10.60
CA ILE A 62 -2.13 4.74 -10.51
C ILE A 62 -1.53 4.72 -11.92
N GLU A 63 -2.09 3.96 -12.85
CA GLU A 63 -1.63 3.95 -14.24
C GLU A 63 -1.64 5.35 -14.87
N THR A 64 -2.65 6.15 -14.55
CA THR A 64 -2.80 7.50 -15.12
C THR A 64 -1.84 8.52 -14.49
N TYR A 65 -1.65 8.47 -13.17
CA TYR A 65 -0.96 9.54 -12.43
C TYR A 65 0.47 9.19 -12.00
N SER A 66 0.82 7.92 -11.98
CA SER A 66 2.13 7.44 -11.49
C SER A 66 2.75 6.49 -12.52
N PRO A 67 3.35 7.03 -13.59
CA PRO A 67 3.98 6.21 -14.63
C PRO A 67 5.23 5.47 -14.17
N GLU A 68 5.88 5.95 -13.11
CA GLU A 68 7.09 5.35 -12.53
C GLU A 68 6.82 3.99 -11.91
N ASN A 69 7.89 3.20 -11.73
CA ASN A 69 7.80 1.86 -11.16
C ASN A 69 7.62 1.87 -9.63
N ASN A 70 8.28 2.81 -8.94
CA ASN A 70 8.27 2.90 -7.48
C ASN A 70 7.23 3.90 -7.01
N VAL A 71 6.19 3.41 -6.34
CA VAL A 71 5.05 4.23 -5.89
C VAL A 71 5.03 4.28 -4.36
N GLY A 72 5.06 5.50 -3.83
CA GLY A 72 5.01 5.75 -2.39
C GLY A 72 3.61 5.59 -1.80
N LEU A 73 3.54 5.04 -0.60
CA LEU A 73 2.33 5.00 0.22
C LEU A 73 2.64 5.51 1.62
N LEU A 74 1.94 6.58 2.02
CA LEU A 74 2.07 7.21 3.34
C LEU A 74 0.70 7.22 4.02
N LEU A 75 0.36 6.11 4.64
CA LEU A 75 -0.92 5.89 5.32
C LEU A 75 -0.75 5.03 6.58
N PRO A 76 -1.64 5.17 7.56
CA PRO A 76 -1.74 4.20 8.64
C PRO A 76 -2.31 2.87 8.12
N SER A 77 -2.22 1.83 8.96
CA SER A 77 -2.90 0.55 8.69
C SER A 77 -4.41 0.78 8.64
N SER A 78 -4.98 0.71 7.45
CA SER A 78 -6.40 1.01 7.18
C SER A 78 -6.90 0.25 5.97
N GLY A 79 -8.21 0.15 5.81
CA GLY A 79 -8.81 -0.46 4.64
C GLY A 79 -8.41 0.22 3.33
N GLY A 80 -8.31 1.56 3.31
CA GLY A 80 -7.82 2.33 2.16
C GLY A 80 -6.35 2.04 1.83
N GLY A 81 -5.50 1.94 2.86
CA GLY A 81 -4.09 1.55 2.71
C GLY A 81 -3.93 0.14 2.12
N ALA A 82 -4.75 -0.81 2.59
CA ALA A 82 -4.74 -2.17 2.06
C ALA A 82 -5.16 -2.22 0.57
N ILE A 83 -6.23 -1.49 0.20
CA ILE A 83 -6.65 -1.37 -1.20
C ILE A 83 -5.54 -0.78 -2.06
N ALA A 84 -4.93 0.32 -1.61
CA ALA A 84 -3.85 0.99 -2.32
C ALA A 84 -2.63 0.06 -2.51
N SER A 85 -2.25 -0.67 -1.48
CA SER A 85 -1.15 -1.63 -1.53
C SER A 85 -1.37 -2.72 -2.59
N ILE A 86 -2.53 -3.37 -2.55
CA ILE A 86 -2.86 -4.42 -3.53
C ILE A 86 -2.98 -3.85 -4.95
N ALA A 87 -3.51 -2.64 -5.11
CA ALA A 87 -3.60 -1.98 -6.40
C ALA A 87 -2.22 -1.69 -7.01
N ILE A 88 -1.29 -1.13 -6.25
CA ILE A 88 0.08 -0.88 -6.69
C ILE A 88 0.75 -2.20 -7.14
N LEU A 89 0.66 -3.23 -6.29
CA LEU A 89 1.26 -4.54 -6.56
C LEU A 89 0.61 -5.26 -7.75
N SER A 90 -0.69 -5.08 -7.99
CA SER A 90 -1.40 -5.69 -9.12
C SER A 90 -0.96 -5.15 -10.49
N LEU A 91 -0.36 -3.97 -10.51
CA LEU A 91 0.23 -3.35 -11.70
C LEU A 91 1.70 -3.77 -11.93
N GLY A 92 2.23 -4.67 -11.11
CA GLY A 92 3.64 -5.05 -11.17
C GLY A 92 4.60 -3.96 -10.67
N LYS A 93 4.06 -2.92 -10.01
CA LYS A 93 4.86 -1.82 -9.48
C LYS A 93 5.41 -2.15 -8.09
N THR A 94 6.46 -1.44 -7.70
CA THR A 94 7.05 -1.53 -6.37
C THR A 94 6.30 -0.63 -5.39
N LEU A 95 5.72 -1.21 -4.36
CA LEU A 95 5.15 -0.48 -3.24
C LEU A 95 6.26 -0.02 -2.30
N VAL A 96 6.43 1.29 -2.17
CA VAL A 96 7.33 1.91 -1.19
C VAL A 96 6.49 2.38 0.01
N ASN A 97 6.43 1.55 1.04
CA ASN A 97 5.68 1.89 2.25
C ASN A 97 6.48 2.84 3.14
N LEU A 98 6.07 4.11 3.19
CA LEU A 98 6.71 5.15 3.98
C LEU A 98 6.17 5.11 5.41
N ASN A 99 6.97 4.59 6.33
CA ASN A 99 6.58 4.47 7.73
C ASN A 99 6.49 5.85 8.39
N PHE A 100 5.29 6.36 8.58
CA PHE A 100 5.01 7.69 9.15
C PHE A 100 5.47 7.85 10.61
N THR A 101 5.80 6.77 11.31
CA THR A 101 6.37 6.83 12.67
C THR A 101 7.88 7.04 12.66
N ALA A 102 8.52 6.90 11.50
CA ALA A 102 9.94 7.23 11.34
C ALA A 102 10.15 8.75 11.31
N GLY A 103 11.30 9.19 11.76
CA GLY A 103 11.63 10.62 11.75
C GLY A 103 11.77 11.17 10.32
N LYS A 104 11.63 12.49 10.18
CA LYS A 104 11.69 13.23 8.90
C LYS A 104 12.84 12.78 7.99
N LYS A 105 14.07 12.72 8.54
CA LYS A 105 15.27 12.33 7.77
C LYS A 105 15.16 10.91 7.20
N ALA A 106 14.61 9.97 7.96
CA ALA A 106 14.45 8.59 7.50
C ALA A 106 13.43 8.49 6.37
N LEU A 107 12.30 9.18 6.49
CA LEU A 107 11.28 9.26 5.43
C LEU A 107 11.82 9.89 4.14
N GLN A 108 12.53 11.01 4.26
CA GLN A 108 13.17 11.67 3.10
C GLN A 108 14.21 10.78 2.44
N SER A 109 15.03 10.10 3.25
CA SER A 109 16.03 9.16 2.74
C SER A 109 15.38 7.99 2.00
N ALA A 110 14.34 7.40 2.57
CA ALA A 110 13.61 6.28 1.94
C ALA A 110 12.97 6.70 0.60
N ALA A 111 12.29 7.84 0.57
CA ALA A 111 11.68 8.35 -0.66
C ALA A 111 12.72 8.67 -1.74
N LYS A 112 13.86 9.26 -1.35
CA LYS A 112 14.96 9.60 -2.26
C LYS A 112 15.66 8.35 -2.81
N GLN A 113 16.01 7.40 -1.94
CA GLN A 113 16.69 6.15 -2.35
C GLN A 113 15.82 5.29 -3.26
N ALA A 114 14.53 5.28 -3.04
CA ALA A 114 13.57 4.57 -3.88
C ALA A 114 13.07 5.41 -5.08
N GLU A 115 13.61 6.61 -5.28
CA GLU A 115 13.25 7.53 -6.39
C GLU A 115 11.73 7.75 -6.51
N VAL A 116 11.03 7.85 -5.37
CA VAL A 116 9.59 8.00 -5.32
C VAL A 116 9.18 9.38 -5.85
N LYS A 117 8.38 9.42 -6.91
CA LYS A 117 7.85 10.66 -7.50
C LYS A 117 6.43 10.98 -7.02
N HIS A 118 5.62 9.95 -6.81
CA HIS A 118 4.26 10.09 -6.33
C HIS A 118 4.04 9.29 -5.05
N ILE A 119 3.41 9.94 -4.07
CA ILE A 119 3.10 9.35 -2.76
C ILE A 119 1.60 9.45 -2.54
N TYR A 120 0.94 8.31 -2.43
CA TYR A 120 -0.48 8.26 -2.08
C TYR A 120 -0.68 8.37 -0.57
N THR A 121 -1.63 9.23 -0.20
CA THR A 121 -1.97 9.52 1.19
C THR A 121 -3.45 9.94 1.30
N SER A 122 -3.91 10.36 2.47
CA SER A 122 -5.26 10.91 2.65
C SER A 122 -5.23 12.24 3.37
N ARG A 123 -6.22 13.11 3.07
CA ARG A 123 -6.36 14.41 3.76
C ARG A 123 -6.57 14.21 5.25
N LYS A 124 -7.52 13.34 5.61
CA LYS A 124 -7.81 13.01 7.02
C LYS A 124 -6.53 12.60 7.77
N PHE A 125 -5.68 11.81 7.15
CA PHE A 125 -4.43 11.39 7.77
C PHE A 125 -3.43 12.55 7.89
N LEU A 126 -3.24 13.34 6.83
CA LEU A 126 -2.32 14.49 6.87
C LEU A 126 -2.74 15.53 7.91
N ASP A 127 -4.03 15.84 7.98
CA ASP A 127 -4.57 16.83 8.95
C ASP A 127 -4.37 16.33 10.39
N LYS A 128 -4.67 15.06 10.67
CA LYS A 128 -4.42 14.43 11.97
C LYS A 128 -2.94 14.44 12.37
N MET A 129 -2.05 14.30 11.40
CA MET A 129 -0.60 14.34 11.67
C MET A 129 -0.09 15.77 11.85
N LEU A 130 -0.66 16.73 11.12
CA LEU A 130 -0.36 18.15 11.30
C LEU A 130 -0.73 18.63 12.71
N GLU A 131 -1.90 18.24 13.24
CA GLU A 131 -2.31 18.49 14.62
C GLU A 131 -1.30 17.95 15.66
N ARG A 132 -0.55 16.91 15.30
CA ARG A 132 0.52 16.32 16.12
C ARG A 132 1.90 16.95 15.86
N GLY A 133 1.96 18.05 15.10
CA GLY A 133 3.20 18.74 14.76
C GLY A 133 4.00 18.11 13.61
N MET A 134 3.43 17.18 12.86
CA MET A 134 4.08 16.51 11.74
C MET A 134 3.51 17.00 10.40
N ASP A 135 4.16 17.99 9.80
CA ASP A 135 3.80 18.48 8.46
C ASP A 135 4.45 17.65 7.36
N PHE A 136 3.82 16.55 6.99
CA PHE A 136 4.32 15.67 5.93
C PHE A 136 4.36 16.32 4.55
N LYS A 137 3.59 17.38 4.30
CA LYS A 137 3.68 18.12 3.02
C LYS A 137 5.07 18.73 2.83
N SER A 138 5.69 19.19 3.91
CA SER A 138 7.04 19.74 3.89
C SER A 138 8.16 18.70 3.85
N TYR A 139 7.83 17.40 4.01
CA TYR A 139 8.85 16.35 4.08
C TYR A 139 9.32 15.88 2.70
N PHE A 140 8.49 16.04 1.68
CA PHE A 140 8.71 15.45 0.36
C PHE A 140 8.69 16.53 -0.74
N PRO A 141 9.72 17.42 -0.79
CA PRO A 141 9.75 18.51 -1.78
C PRO A 141 9.87 18.00 -3.22
N ASP A 142 10.49 16.84 -3.42
CA ASP A 142 10.74 16.24 -4.74
C ASP A 142 9.67 15.23 -5.17
N SER A 143 8.64 15.00 -4.32
CA SER A 143 7.57 14.05 -4.59
C SER A 143 6.20 14.73 -4.52
N LYS A 144 5.29 14.31 -5.40
CA LYS A 144 3.91 14.81 -5.40
C LYS A 144 3.04 13.96 -4.49
N LEU A 145 2.36 14.58 -3.53
CA LEU A 145 1.35 13.92 -2.71
C LEU A 145 0.03 13.84 -3.48
N LEU A 146 -0.51 12.63 -3.61
CA LEU A 146 -1.78 12.35 -4.25
C LEU A 146 -2.79 11.86 -3.21
N MET A 147 -3.94 12.54 -3.13
CA MET A 147 -4.96 12.23 -2.12
C MET A 147 -5.88 11.11 -2.61
N LEU A 148 -6.11 10.11 -1.76
CA LEU A 148 -7.04 9.01 -2.06
C LEU A 148 -8.45 9.52 -2.32
N GLU A 149 -8.85 10.60 -1.66
CA GLU A 149 -10.17 11.22 -1.78
C GLU A 149 -10.40 11.86 -3.16
N ASP A 150 -9.34 12.20 -3.89
CA ASP A 150 -9.43 12.77 -5.25
C ASP A 150 -9.55 11.70 -6.34
N ILE A 151 -9.50 10.44 -5.93
CA ILE A 151 -9.62 9.29 -6.81
C ILE A 151 -11.11 8.95 -6.99
N ARG A 152 -11.76 9.66 -7.88
CA ARG A 152 -13.15 9.41 -8.27
C ARG A 152 -13.24 8.86 -9.69
#